data_23ae5433e42e38fcf5295f87d1bd3173
#
_entry.id   23ae5433e42e38fcf5295f87d1bd3173
#
_cell.length_a   1.000
_cell.length_b   1.000
_cell.length_c   1.000
_cell.angle_alpha   90.00
_cell.angle_beta   90.00
_cell.angle_gamma   90.00
#
_symmetry.space_group_name_H-M   'P 1'
#
loop_
_entity.id
_entity.type
_entity.pdbx_description
1 polymer ?
#
loop_
_entity_poly.entity_id
_entity_poly.type
_entity_poly.pdbx_seq_one_letter_code
_entity_poly.pdbx_strand_id
1 'polypeptide(L)'
;MYDNPVISGFHPDPSVCRVGDDYYLVCSSFEYFPGLPLFHSKDLVHWEQIGNVLDRPGQLPLPLPGAKASGGLYAPTIRHHDGRYWVINTNIGGGGNFVVSAERPEGPWSDPVWIDLTGIDPDLAWEEDGTCWCAFSGPQGGVNMARIDPVKGEVLEEPFATWSGSGLKYPEAPHLYRIDDWWYLLVAEGGTERGHSVSVARSRSPRGPWEGAPANPVLSHSGTARPIQNTGHADLVEAPDGSWWMVLLGVRPRGFTPDVHVLGRETFLTPVEWDRDGWPVVAPVPVSHAAPGGAWHPLPAPPARDDFDGSALAPHWISPFARQEGSWSLAERPGRLLLSATGPALDRPGYTFVGRRQQHHDCRVTALMDPGTGQGGLCVRLDEAHHYEVEAGGGEVRVVARIGPLRQTVARRPVPAGPLYLTVTIRTSDLVPASPELTDGGSTGPDTIAFGLGGPDAPDTRPLAELDGRYLSTEVACGFTGRVIGMYATEGTVAFDWFEYAPASSA
;
A
#
# COMPACT_ATOMS: atom_id res chain seq x y z
N MET A 1 -12.55 -6.89 20.50
CA MET A 1 -13.10 -6.62 19.15
C MET A 1 -12.07 -5.79 18.41
N TYR A 2 -11.88 -6.04 17.13
CA TYR A 2 -11.10 -5.18 16.23
C TYR A 2 -11.95 -4.78 15.03
N ASP A 3 -11.58 -3.68 14.39
CA ASP A 3 -12.20 -3.19 13.17
C ASP A 3 -11.25 -3.33 11.98
N ASN A 4 -11.79 -3.70 10.84
CA ASN A 4 -11.08 -3.77 9.57
C ASN A 4 -11.20 -2.44 8.79
N PRO A 5 -10.17 -2.03 8.05
CA PRO A 5 -8.88 -2.71 7.83
C PRO A 5 -7.95 -2.61 9.04
N VAL A 6 -7.09 -3.62 9.24
CA VAL A 6 -6.05 -3.58 10.30
C VAL A 6 -4.88 -2.67 9.93
N ILE A 7 -4.65 -2.42 8.63
CA ILE A 7 -3.72 -1.39 8.14
C ILE A 7 -4.44 -0.58 7.06
N SER A 8 -4.78 0.66 7.38
CA SER A 8 -5.50 1.58 6.50
C SER A 8 -4.59 2.29 5.48
N GLY A 9 -5.19 2.72 4.37
CA GLY A 9 -4.51 3.33 3.24
C GLY A 9 -3.88 2.27 2.34
N PHE A 10 -3.30 2.66 1.20
CA PHE A 10 -2.81 1.65 0.30
C PHE A 10 -1.58 0.91 0.87
N HIS A 11 -1.86 -0.24 1.43
CA HIS A 11 -0.92 -1.26 1.88
C HIS A 11 -1.43 -2.61 1.36
N PRO A 12 -1.34 -2.83 0.04
CA PRO A 12 -1.85 -4.02 -0.59
C PRO A 12 -0.86 -5.18 -0.54
N ASP A 13 -1.35 -6.33 -0.95
CA ASP A 13 -0.54 -7.52 -1.17
C ASP A 13 0.23 -7.90 0.11
N PRO A 14 -0.47 -8.01 1.27
CA PRO A 14 0.19 -8.26 2.53
C PRO A 14 0.76 -9.69 2.57
N SER A 15 2.01 -9.81 3.01
CA SER A 15 2.59 -11.09 3.41
C SER A 15 3.07 -11.01 4.85
N VAL A 16 2.83 -12.08 5.61
CA VAL A 16 3.06 -12.13 7.06
C VAL A 16 3.89 -13.35 7.46
N CYS A 17 4.78 -13.17 8.45
CA CYS A 17 5.39 -14.29 9.16
C CYS A 17 5.32 -14.08 10.67
N ARG A 18 5.30 -15.19 11.42
CA ARG A 18 5.36 -15.19 12.88
C ARG A 18 6.71 -15.69 13.37
N VAL A 19 7.28 -15.00 14.35
CA VAL A 19 8.52 -15.41 15.02
C VAL A 19 8.31 -15.34 16.55
N GLY A 20 8.12 -16.47 17.18
CA GLY A 20 7.68 -16.51 18.57
C GLY A 20 6.28 -15.94 18.75
N ASP A 21 6.17 -14.87 19.55
CA ASP A 21 4.93 -14.14 19.81
C ASP A 21 4.79 -12.86 18.97
N ASP A 22 5.70 -12.64 18.04
CA ASP A 22 5.75 -11.44 17.21
C ASP A 22 5.37 -11.75 15.75
N TYR A 23 4.67 -10.82 15.11
CA TYR A 23 4.28 -10.91 13.72
C TYR A 23 4.93 -9.76 12.92
N TYR A 24 5.39 -10.09 11.72
CA TYR A 24 6.00 -9.15 10.80
C TYR A 24 5.29 -9.23 9.46
N LEU A 25 4.96 -8.06 8.90
CA LEU A 25 4.18 -7.96 7.67
C LEU A 25 4.82 -6.96 6.73
N VAL A 26 4.84 -7.30 5.45
CA VAL A 26 5.30 -6.42 4.34
C VAL A 26 4.18 -6.23 3.33
N CYS A 27 4.23 -5.09 2.61
CA CYS A 27 3.28 -4.78 1.54
C CYS A 27 4.00 -4.25 0.30
N SER A 28 3.32 -4.30 -0.84
CA SER A 28 3.76 -3.63 -2.07
C SER A 28 3.90 -2.13 -1.89
N SER A 29 4.84 -1.53 -2.59
CA SER A 29 5.02 -0.07 -2.58
C SER A 29 5.03 0.56 -3.97
N PHE A 30 5.07 -0.25 -5.02
CA PHE A 30 5.08 0.17 -6.42
C PHE A 30 6.19 1.20 -6.71
N GLU A 31 5.83 2.37 -7.21
CA GLU A 31 6.75 3.46 -7.50
C GLU A 31 7.29 4.19 -6.27
N TYR A 32 6.79 3.92 -5.07
CA TYR A 32 7.17 4.69 -3.88
C TYR A 32 8.42 4.17 -3.18
N PHE A 33 9.28 5.14 -2.79
CA PHE A 33 10.48 4.92 -1.97
C PHE A 33 10.40 5.75 -0.66
N PRO A 34 10.83 5.24 0.50
CA PRO A 34 11.34 3.89 0.76
C PRO A 34 10.35 2.81 0.37
N GLY A 35 10.87 1.65 -0.08
CA GLY A 35 10.08 0.57 -0.63
C GLY A 35 9.82 -0.56 0.36
N LEU A 36 8.70 -1.26 0.15
CA LEU A 36 8.25 -2.42 0.94
C LEU A 36 8.13 -2.06 2.42
N PRO A 37 7.08 -1.33 2.84
CA PRO A 37 6.85 -0.99 4.23
C PRO A 37 6.77 -2.25 5.08
N LEU A 38 7.46 -2.22 6.23
CA LEU A 38 7.56 -3.31 7.17
C LEU A 38 6.85 -2.94 8.47
N PHE A 39 5.95 -3.81 8.87
CA PHE A 39 5.14 -3.66 10.07
C PHE A 39 5.44 -4.75 11.09
N HIS A 40 5.26 -4.42 12.36
CA HIS A 40 5.33 -5.34 13.50
C HIS A 40 4.02 -5.31 14.28
N SER A 41 3.60 -6.47 14.78
CA SER A 41 2.46 -6.62 15.67
C SER A 41 2.69 -7.76 16.67
N LYS A 42 1.99 -7.70 17.81
CA LYS A 42 1.92 -8.79 18.78
C LYS A 42 0.55 -9.49 18.82
N ASP A 43 -0.41 -9.00 18.05
CA ASP A 43 -1.80 -9.48 18.12
C ASP A 43 -2.52 -9.52 16.76
N LEU A 44 -1.81 -9.31 15.64
CA LEU A 44 -2.33 -9.22 14.26
C LEU A 44 -3.29 -8.05 13.99
N VAL A 45 -3.62 -7.26 15.00
CA VAL A 45 -4.59 -6.15 14.92
C VAL A 45 -3.90 -4.80 14.97
N HIS A 46 -3.01 -4.63 15.95
CA HIS A 46 -2.29 -3.38 16.15
C HIS A 46 -0.91 -3.48 15.50
N TRP A 47 -0.75 -2.74 14.40
CA TRP A 47 0.45 -2.75 13.58
C TRP A 47 1.22 -1.43 13.68
N GLU A 48 2.49 -1.51 13.98
CA GLU A 48 3.43 -0.40 13.93
C GLU A 48 4.32 -0.54 12.70
N GLN A 49 4.45 0.50 11.89
CA GLN A 49 5.45 0.53 10.83
C GLN A 49 6.83 0.76 11.45
N ILE A 50 7.65 -0.28 11.52
CA ILE A 50 8.98 -0.25 12.13
C ILE A 50 10.09 0.16 11.15
N GLY A 51 9.79 0.23 9.85
CA GLY A 51 10.74 0.61 8.81
C GLY A 51 10.24 0.31 7.41
N ASN A 52 11.19 0.18 6.52
CA ASN A 52 11.00 -0.28 5.14
C ASN A 52 12.14 -1.24 4.79
N VAL A 53 11.85 -2.28 4.04
CA VAL A 53 12.86 -3.28 3.64
C VAL A 53 13.91 -2.68 2.70
N LEU A 54 13.48 -1.74 1.85
CA LEU A 54 14.33 -1.06 0.88
C LEU A 54 14.36 0.44 1.21
N ASP A 55 15.33 0.85 2.00
CA ASP A 55 15.45 2.22 2.53
C ASP A 55 16.73 2.95 2.10
N ARG A 56 17.70 2.26 1.51
CA ARG A 56 18.97 2.85 1.07
C ARG A 56 18.93 3.21 -0.41
N PRO A 57 19.31 4.46 -0.78
CA PRO A 57 19.56 4.81 -2.17
C PRO A 57 20.61 3.86 -2.79
N GLY A 58 20.32 3.34 -3.95
CA GLY A 58 21.21 2.42 -4.65
C GLY A 58 21.02 0.93 -4.37
N GLN A 59 20.18 0.51 -3.40
CA GLN A 59 19.78 -0.89 -3.27
C GLN A 59 19.08 -1.37 -4.55
N LEU A 60 18.29 -0.52 -5.18
CA LEU A 60 17.66 -0.79 -6.47
C LEU A 60 18.01 0.33 -7.46
N PRO A 61 18.12 0.01 -8.77
CA PRO A 61 18.21 1.01 -9.81
C PRO A 61 16.85 1.72 -9.98
N LEU A 62 16.63 2.80 -9.22
CA LEU A 62 15.45 3.66 -9.30
C LEU A 62 15.86 5.09 -9.66
N PRO A 63 15.08 5.81 -10.49
CA PRO A 63 14.05 5.30 -11.37
C PRO A 63 14.64 4.79 -12.70
N LEU A 64 14.03 3.79 -13.27
CA LEU A 64 14.33 3.44 -14.65
C LEU A 64 13.76 4.49 -15.60
N PRO A 65 14.45 4.80 -16.71
CA PRO A 65 13.88 5.63 -17.76
C PRO A 65 12.53 5.08 -18.23
N GLY A 66 11.49 5.92 -18.18
CA GLY A 66 10.12 5.52 -18.55
C GLY A 66 9.31 4.87 -17.42
N ALA A 67 9.82 4.79 -16.19
CA ALA A 67 9.02 4.40 -15.04
C ALA A 67 7.78 5.28 -14.89
N LYS A 68 6.67 4.68 -14.51
CA LYS A 68 5.37 5.33 -14.31
C LYS A 68 4.71 4.83 -13.03
N ALA A 69 3.67 5.50 -12.58
CA ALA A 69 2.85 5.07 -11.45
C ALA A 69 2.38 3.61 -11.62
N SER A 70 2.28 2.91 -10.51
CA SER A 70 1.94 1.48 -10.41
C SER A 70 2.95 0.53 -11.07
N GLY A 71 4.14 1.02 -11.43
CA GLY A 71 5.31 0.19 -11.74
C GLY A 71 6.18 -0.02 -10.51
N GLY A 72 7.35 -0.66 -10.63
CA GLY A 72 8.32 -0.84 -9.55
C GLY A 72 8.08 -2.07 -8.70
N LEU A 73 7.93 -1.90 -7.38
CA LEU A 73 7.93 -2.98 -6.39
C LEU A 73 6.54 -3.57 -6.19
N TYR A 74 6.31 -4.73 -6.80
CA TYR A 74 5.06 -5.49 -6.70
C TYR A 74 4.98 -6.28 -5.39
N ALA A 75 4.18 -7.34 -5.35
CA ALA A 75 3.93 -8.10 -4.13
C ALA A 75 5.20 -8.70 -3.54
N PRO A 76 5.52 -8.37 -2.28
CA PRO A 76 6.59 -9.02 -1.53
C PRO A 76 6.06 -10.23 -0.78
N THR A 77 6.91 -11.21 -0.53
CA THR A 77 6.68 -12.21 0.51
C THR A 77 7.76 -12.13 1.57
N ILE A 78 7.35 -12.14 2.85
CA ILE A 78 8.25 -12.24 4.00
C ILE A 78 8.17 -13.64 4.62
N ARG A 79 9.33 -14.23 4.90
CA ARG A 79 9.44 -15.52 5.61
C ARG A 79 10.57 -15.44 6.64
N HIS A 80 10.47 -16.25 7.67
CA HIS A 80 11.56 -16.44 8.64
C HIS A 80 12.06 -17.89 8.58
N HIS A 81 13.33 -18.06 8.27
CA HIS A 81 13.95 -19.36 8.16
C HIS A 81 15.42 -19.31 8.61
N ASP A 82 15.84 -20.30 9.37
CA ASP A 82 17.20 -20.46 9.89
C ASP A 82 17.75 -19.19 10.57
N GLY A 83 16.93 -18.58 11.45
CA GLY A 83 17.28 -17.39 12.23
C GLY A 83 17.41 -16.10 11.41
N ARG A 84 16.91 -16.06 10.18
CA ARG A 84 16.92 -14.90 9.30
C ARG A 84 15.55 -14.60 8.76
N TYR A 85 15.29 -13.30 8.55
CA TYR A 85 14.17 -12.81 7.78
C TYR A 85 14.57 -12.76 6.31
N TRP A 86 13.69 -13.22 5.44
CA TRP A 86 13.83 -13.24 4.00
C TRP A 86 12.66 -12.50 3.37
N VAL A 87 12.93 -11.59 2.47
CA VAL A 87 11.92 -10.94 1.64
C VAL A 87 12.27 -11.17 0.19
N ILE A 88 11.36 -11.78 -0.54
CA ILE A 88 11.43 -11.93 -2.00
C ILE A 88 10.42 -10.97 -2.64
N ASN A 89 10.78 -10.36 -3.76
CA ASN A 89 9.95 -9.37 -4.44
C ASN A 89 10.24 -9.33 -5.94
N THR A 90 9.30 -8.78 -6.70
CA THR A 90 9.49 -8.46 -8.12
C THR A 90 9.59 -6.96 -8.33
N ASN A 91 10.68 -6.47 -8.93
CA ASN A 91 10.77 -5.12 -9.45
C ASN A 91 10.41 -5.09 -10.93
N ILE A 92 9.18 -4.75 -11.25
CA ILE A 92 8.69 -4.60 -12.63
C ILE A 92 9.41 -3.47 -13.37
N GLY A 93 9.88 -2.47 -12.66
CA GLY A 93 10.64 -1.35 -13.21
C GLY A 93 12.04 -1.74 -13.72
N GLY A 94 12.55 -2.94 -13.35
CA GLY A 94 13.83 -3.47 -13.83
C GLY A 94 14.50 -4.43 -12.86
N GLY A 95 15.20 -5.40 -13.40
CA GLY A 95 15.89 -6.46 -12.67
C GLY A 95 15.05 -7.70 -12.39
N GLY A 96 13.73 -7.62 -12.34
CA GLY A 96 12.86 -8.78 -12.10
C GLY A 96 12.80 -9.21 -10.62
N ASN A 97 12.89 -10.50 -10.37
CA ASN A 97 12.81 -11.08 -9.04
C ASN A 97 14.13 -10.96 -8.26
N PHE A 98 14.03 -10.65 -6.97
CA PHE A 98 15.20 -10.56 -6.09
C PHE A 98 14.84 -10.94 -4.65
N VAL A 99 15.85 -11.32 -3.88
CA VAL A 99 15.77 -11.61 -2.46
C VAL A 99 16.64 -10.64 -1.69
N VAL A 100 16.16 -10.17 -0.54
CA VAL A 100 16.94 -9.51 0.50
C VAL A 100 16.73 -10.23 1.83
N SER A 101 17.73 -10.18 2.70
CA SER A 101 17.63 -10.84 4.01
C SER A 101 18.21 -9.98 5.14
N ALA A 102 17.76 -10.24 6.38
CA ALA A 102 18.28 -9.59 7.57
C ALA A 102 18.26 -10.55 8.77
N GLU A 103 19.15 -10.35 9.73
CA GLU A 103 19.15 -11.10 11.00
C GLU A 103 18.11 -10.57 11.99
N ARG A 104 17.75 -9.29 11.84
CA ARG A 104 16.73 -8.61 12.66
C ARG A 104 15.72 -7.93 11.72
N PRO A 105 14.46 -7.85 12.11
CA PRO A 105 13.43 -7.27 11.25
C PRO A 105 13.70 -5.78 10.94
N GLU A 106 14.27 -5.03 11.88
CA GLU A 106 14.63 -3.63 11.64
C GLU A 106 15.82 -3.47 10.68
N GLY A 107 16.44 -4.57 10.28
CA GLY A 107 17.60 -4.60 9.41
C GLY A 107 18.95 -4.48 10.14
N PRO A 108 20.05 -4.06 9.47
CA PRO A 108 20.02 -3.64 8.06
C PRO A 108 19.68 -4.82 7.11
N TRP A 109 18.84 -4.56 6.14
CA TRP A 109 18.54 -5.50 5.07
C TRP A 109 19.70 -5.56 4.07
N SER A 110 19.96 -6.74 3.51
CA SER A 110 21.03 -6.93 2.51
C SER A 110 20.79 -6.12 1.23
N ASP A 111 21.79 -6.04 0.39
CA ASP A 111 21.59 -5.67 -1.00
C ASP A 111 20.83 -6.79 -1.73
N PRO A 112 20.09 -6.48 -2.81
CA PRO A 112 19.32 -7.46 -3.56
C PRO A 112 20.19 -8.54 -4.20
N VAL A 113 19.79 -9.78 -3.99
CA VAL A 113 20.28 -10.96 -4.72
C VAL A 113 19.27 -11.27 -5.82
N TRP A 114 19.62 -11.00 -7.06
CA TRP A 114 18.74 -11.19 -8.22
C TRP A 114 18.60 -12.65 -8.59
N ILE A 115 17.38 -13.05 -8.98
CA ILE A 115 17.03 -14.42 -9.37
C ILE A 115 16.49 -14.38 -10.80
N ASP A 116 17.08 -15.17 -11.69
CA ASP A 116 16.67 -15.26 -13.10
C ASP A 116 15.41 -16.13 -13.27
N LEU A 117 14.31 -15.64 -12.72
CA LEU A 117 12.97 -16.20 -12.87
C LEU A 117 12.04 -15.12 -13.44
N THR A 118 11.35 -15.45 -14.53
CA THR A 118 10.40 -14.55 -15.17
C THR A 118 8.99 -14.76 -14.61
N GLY A 119 8.45 -13.78 -13.94
CA GLY A 119 7.11 -13.83 -13.33
C GLY A 119 7.00 -12.79 -12.22
N ILE A 120 5.86 -12.79 -11.53
CA ILE A 120 5.55 -11.86 -10.43
C ILE A 120 5.09 -12.62 -9.19
N ASP A 121 4.96 -11.92 -8.07
CA ASP A 121 4.41 -12.38 -6.80
C ASP A 121 5.12 -13.66 -6.30
N PRO A 122 6.44 -13.60 -6.12
CA PRO A 122 7.20 -14.77 -5.71
C PRO A 122 7.03 -15.09 -4.23
N ASP A 123 7.01 -16.37 -3.87
CA ASP A 123 7.06 -16.88 -2.50
C ASP A 123 8.27 -17.80 -2.29
N LEU A 124 8.70 -17.92 -1.04
CA LEU A 124 9.76 -18.82 -0.58
C LEU A 124 9.22 -19.83 0.44
N ALA A 125 9.52 -21.09 0.21
CA ALA A 125 9.23 -22.16 1.18
C ALA A 125 10.40 -23.14 1.28
N TRP A 126 10.65 -23.66 2.48
CA TRP A 126 11.76 -24.59 2.72
C TRP A 126 11.25 -25.96 3.15
N GLU A 127 11.92 -27.01 2.65
CA GLU A 127 11.82 -28.35 3.19
C GLU A 127 12.77 -28.52 4.37
N GLU A 128 12.58 -29.59 5.15
CA GLU A 128 13.39 -29.88 6.34
C GLU A 128 14.88 -30.09 6.01
N ASP A 129 15.20 -30.54 4.82
CA ASP A 129 16.56 -30.74 4.33
C ASP A 129 17.25 -29.44 3.86
N GLY A 130 16.56 -28.29 3.97
CA GLY A 130 17.05 -27.00 3.53
C GLY A 130 16.78 -26.67 2.05
N THR A 131 16.13 -27.55 1.31
CA THR A 131 15.70 -27.25 -0.07
C THR A 131 14.76 -26.07 -0.09
N CYS A 132 15.11 -25.01 -0.84
CA CYS A 132 14.29 -23.81 -1.01
C CYS A 132 13.49 -23.86 -2.31
N TRP A 133 12.17 -23.77 -2.18
CA TRP A 133 11.25 -23.65 -3.30
C TRP A 133 10.87 -22.18 -3.49
N CYS A 134 10.83 -21.73 -4.74
CA CYS A 134 10.24 -20.47 -5.16
C CYS A 134 8.98 -20.77 -5.99
N ALA A 135 7.83 -20.33 -5.51
CA ALA A 135 6.58 -20.32 -6.28
C ALA A 135 6.35 -18.91 -6.81
N PHE A 136 5.84 -18.76 -8.03
CA PHE A 136 5.60 -17.45 -8.64
C PHE A 136 4.53 -17.54 -9.73
N SER A 137 3.88 -16.41 -10.04
CA SER A 137 2.97 -16.32 -11.17
C SER A 137 3.76 -16.20 -12.47
N GLY A 138 3.65 -17.21 -13.32
CA GLY A 138 4.41 -17.29 -14.56
C GLY A 138 3.80 -16.44 -15.69
N PRO A 139 4.60 -16.09 -16.71
CA PRO A 139 4.17 -15.20 -17.79
C PRO A 139 3.08 -15.80 -18.70
N GLN A 140 2.89 -17.12 -18.67
CA GLN A 140 1.85 -17.82 -19.44
C GLN A 140 0.56 -18.04 -18.64
N GLY A 141 0.49 -17.47 -17.42
CA GLY A 141 -0.58 -17.69 -16.45
C GLY A 141 -0.36 -18.95 -15.61
N GLY A 142 -1.01 -18.98 -14.43
CA GLY A 142 -0.86 -20.06 -13.46
C GLY A 142 0.43 -19.98 -12.64
N VAL A 143 0.52 -20.88 -11.66
CA VAL A 143 1.64 -20.95 -10.73
C VAL A 143 2.76 -21.79 -11.33
N ASN A 144 3.96 -21.25 -11.28
CA ASN A 144 5.21 -21.95 -11.61
C ASN A 144 6.04 -22.11 -10.34
N MET A 145 6.90 -23.11 -10.34
CA MET A 145 7.83 -23.39 -9.25
C MET A 145 9.22 -23.70 -9.77
N ALA A 146 10.22 -23.37 -8.96
CA ALA A 146 11.60 -23.76 -9.15
C ALA A 146 12.28 -23.96 -7.80
N ARG A 147 13.34 -24.78 -7.75
CA ARG A 147 14.27 -24.78 -6.62
C ARG A 147 15.31 -23.70 -6.83
N ILE A 148 15.63 -22.97 -5.78
CA ILE A 148 16.60 -21.88 -5.83
C ILE A 148 17.58 -21.94 -4.67
N ASP A 149 18.74 -21.32 -4.84
CA ASP A 149 19.62 -20.89 -3.75
C ASP A 149 19.37 -19.40 -3.51
N PRO A 150 18.59 -19.01 -2.47
CA PRO A 150 18.23 -17.61 -2.24
C PRO A 150 19.42 -16.75 -1.75
N VAL A 151 20.52 -17.39 -1.32
CA VAL A 151 21.75 -16.69 -0.92
C VAL A 151 22.57 -16.25 -2.13
N LYS A 152 22.61 -17.09 -3.18
CA LYS A 152 23.38 -16.84 -4.39
C LYS A 152 22.55 -16.29 -5.55
N GLY A 153 21.22 -16.43 -5.50
CA GLY A 153 20.31 -16.12 -6.60
C GLY A 153 20.32 -17.17 -7.71
N GLU A 154 20.84 -18.37 -7.44
CA GLU A 154 20.95 -19.43 -8.42
C GLU A 154 19.61 -20.18 -8.56
N VAL A 155 19.15 -20.36 -9.79
CA VAL A 155 18.05 -21.26 -10.13
C VAL A 155 18.63 -22.67 -10.29
N LEU A 156 18.22 -23.60 -9.44
CA LEU A 156 18.81 -24.94 -9.34
C LEU A 156 18.12 -25.96 -10.25
N GLU A 157 16.99 -25.61 -10.83
CA GLU A 157 16.28 -26.40 -11.83
C GLU A 157 15.41 -25.51 -12.72
N GLU A 158 15.15 -25.99 -13.94
CA GLU A 158 14.23 -25.30 -14.86
C GLU A 158 12.85 -25.10 -14.21
N PRO A 159 12.26 -23.89 -14.31
CA PRO A 159 10.92 -23.65 -13.80
C PRO A 159 9.88 -24.54 -14.46
N PHE A 160 8.93 -25.03 -13.70
CA PHE A 160 7.83 -25.85 -14.20
C PHE A 160 6.48 -25.33 -13.73
N ALA A 161 5.46 -25.45 -14.60
CA ALA A 161 4.08 -25.15 -14.23
C ALA A 161 3.57 -26.19 -13.23
N THR A 162 2.96 -25.73 -12.13
CA THR A 162 2.53 -26.61 -11.05
C THR A 162 1.01 -26.64 -10.87
N TRP A 163 0.33 -25.49 -10.92
CA TRP A 163 -1.12 -25.40 -10.81
C TRP A 163 -1.68 -24.21 -11.60
N SER A 164 -2.77 -24.48 -12.34
CA SER A 164 -3.44 -23.47 -13.18
C SER A 164 -4.60 -22.75 -12.49
N GLY A 165 -4.74 -22.91 -11.17
CA GLY A 165 -5.83 -22.33 -10.41
C GLY A 165 -7.13 -23.15 -10.45
N SER A 166 -8.20 -22.55 -9.92
CA SER A 166 -9.54 -23.18 -9.86
C SER A 166 -10.38 -22.97 -11.13
N GLY A 167 -9.86 -22.20 -12.09
CA GLY A 167 -10.54 -21.90 -13.36
C GLY A 167 -10.98 -20.44 -13.50
N LEU A 168 -10.67 -19.59 -12.53
CA LEU A 168 -10.83 -18.15 -12.65
C LEU A 168 -9.62 -17.53 -13.40
N LYS A 169 -9.75 -16.29 -13.88
CA LYS A 169 -8.66 -15.61 -14.58
C LYS A 169 -7.52 -15.26 -13.63
N TYR A 170 -6.30 -15.21 -14.16
CA TYR A 170 -5.09 -14.69 -13.49
C TYR A 170 -4.81 -15.36 -12.13
N PRO A 171 -4.50 -16.66 -12.07
CA PRO A 171 -3.93 -17.24 -10.85
C PRO A 171 -2.57 -16.61 -10.57
N GLU A 172 -2.47 -15.89 -9.45
CA GLU A 172 -1.30 -15.10 -9.02
C GLU A 172 -1.10 -15.19 -7.51
N ALA A 173 -0.08 -14.56 -6.97
CA ALA A 173 0.20 -14.51 -5.53
C ALA A 173 0.23 -15.89 -4.86
N PRO A 174 1.04 -16.83 -5.35
CA PRO A 174 1.12 -18.14 -4.73
C PRO A 174 1.82 -18.06 -3.37
N HIS A 175 1.23 -18.69 -2.34
CA HIS A 175 1.89 -18.92 -1.06
C HIS A 175 1.88 -20.40 -0.71
N LEU A 176 3.05 -20.93 -0.32
CA LEU A 176 3.25 -22.32 0.02
C LEU A 176 3.34 -22.53 1.52
N TYR A 177 2.60 -23.51 2.02
CA TYR A 177 2.62 -23.90 3.43
C TYR A 177 2.81 -25.39 3.57
N ARG A 178 3.63 -25.80 4.55
CA ARG A 178 3.70 -27.17 5.01
C ARG A 178 2.92 -27.27 6.31
N ILE A 179 1.74 -27.92 6.28
CA ILE A 179 0.88 -28.14 7.43
C ILE A 179 0.64 -29.64 7.55
N ASP A 180 1.08 -30.23 8.64
CA ASP A 180 1.11 -31.68 8.84
C ASP A 180 1.80 -32.40 7.65
N ASP A 181 1.12 -33.36 7.05
CA ASP A 181 1.61 -34.11 5.91
C ASP A 181 1.29 -33.50 4.54
N TRP A 182 0.72 -32.29 4.49
CA TRP A 182 0.27 -31.66 3.27
C TRP A 182 1.06 -30.40 2.96
N TRP A 183 1.32 -30.21 1.66
CA TRP A 183 1.62 -28.90 1.10
C TRP A 183 0.32 -28.23 0.68
N TYR A 184 0.12 -27.00 1.09
CA TYR A 184 -0.96 -26.14 0.63
C TYR A 184 -0.40 -25.07 -0.26
N LEU A 185 -1.13 -24.76 -1.33
CA LEU A 185 -0.85 -23.68 -2.24
C LEU A 185 -2.07 -22.75 -2.25
N LEU A 186 -1.90 -21.58 -1.68
CA LEU A 186 -2.87 -20.50 -1.70
C LEU A 186 -2.58 -19.62 -2.90
N VAL A 187 -3.62 -19.15 -3.61
CA VAL A 187 -3.47 -18.23 -4.75
C VAL A 187 -4.58 -17.18 -4.75
N ALA A 188 -4.29 -16.02 -5.33
CA ALA A 188 -5.31 -15.07 -5.75
C ALA A 188 -5.77 -15.40 -7.18
N GLU A 189 -7.06 -15.21 -7.45
CA GLU A 189 -7.66 -15.39 -8.77
C GLU A 189 -8.72 -14.32 -9.03
N GLY A 190 -9.20 -14.24 -10.28
CA GLY A 190 -10.28 -13.34 -10.68
C GLY A 190 -9.80 -11.94 -11.06
N GLY A 191 -8.50 -11.65 -10.90
CA GLY A 191 -7.89 -10.33 -11.06
C GLY A 191 -8.18 -9.40 -9.88
N THR A 192 -7.30 -8.46 -9.61
CA THR A 192 -7.32 -7.58 -8.41
C THR A 192 -8.46 -6.54 -8.37
N GLU A 193 -9.46 -6.72 -9.20
CA GLU A 193 -10.70 -5.94 -9.28
C GLU A 193 -11.89 -6.69 -8.65
N ARG A 194 -13.12 -6.39 -9.05
CA ARG A 194 -14.36 -6.96 -8.49
C ARG A 194 -14.45 -8.49 -8.49
N GLY A 195 -13.71 -9.17 -9.36
CA GLY A 195 -13.65 -10.64 -9.40
C GLY A 195 -12.66 -11.27 -8.44
N HIS A 196 -11.87 -10.46 -7.71
CA HIS A 196 -10.78 -10.94 -6.87
C HIS A 196 -11.24 -11.92 -5.81
N SER A 197 -10.48 -13.01 -5.66
CA SER A 197 -10.86 -14.17 -4.85
C SER A 197 -9.61 -14.90 -4.37
N VAL A 198 -9.77 -15.76 -3.36
CA VAL A 198 -8.73 -16.66 -2.86
C VAL A 198 -9.10 -18.09 -3.14
N SER A 199 -8.21 -18.86 -3.76
CA SER A 199 -8.35 -20.29 -4.02
C SER A 199 -7.18 -21.07 -3.40
N VAL A 200 -7.43 -22.35 -3.08
CA VAL A 200 -6.49 -23.23 -2.40
C VAL A 200 -6.40 -24.56 -3.11
N ALA A 201 -5.19 -25.11 -3.19
CA ALA A 201 -4.93 -26.50 -3.53
C ALA A 201 -4.01 -27.15 -2.50
N ARG A 202 -3.96 -28.47 -2.44
CA ARG A 202 -3.03 -29.21 -1.60
C ARG A 202 -2.39 -30.38 -2.35
N SER A 203 -1.23 -30.81 -1.89
CA SER A 203 -0.51 -31.96 -2.41
C SER A 203 0.33 -32.63 -1.33
N ARG A 204 0.72 -33.89 -1.55
CA ARG A 204 1.73 -34.58 -0.69
C ARG A 204 3.17 -34.18 -1.05
N SER A 205 3.36 -33.49 -2.17
CA SER A 205 4.66 -33.07 -2.66
C SER A 205 4.57 -31.64 -3.20
N PRO A 206 5.60 -30.81 -3.03
CA PRO A 206 5.64 -29.47 -3.63
C PRO A 206 5.56 -29.52 -5.16
N ARG A 207 5.89 -30.65 -5.76
CA ARG A 207 5.77 -30.88 -7.21
C ARG A 207 4.37 -31.24 -7.68
N GLY A 208 3.43 -31.43 -6.76
CA GLY A 208 2.08 -31.92 -7.09
C GLY A 208 2.04 -33.46 -7.15
N PRO A 209 0.98 -34.05 -7.72
CA PRO A 209 -0.15 -33.33 -8.29
C PRO A 209 -0.97 -32.56 -7.24
N TRP A 210 -1.50 -31.40 -7.61
CA TRP A 210 -2.27 -30.53 -6.73
C TRP A 210 -3.77 -30.85 -6.85
N GLU A 211 -4.41 -31.03 -5.70
CA GLU A 211 -5.85 -31.19 -5.55
C GLU A 211 -6.45 -29.84 -5.14
N GLY A 212 -7.31 -29.22 -5.98
CA GLY A 212 -8.00 -27.98 -5.63
C GLY A 212 -9.09 -28.21 -4.58
N ALA A 213 -9.25 -27.27 -3.65
CA ALA A 213 -10.30 -27.35 -2.66
C ALA A 213 -11.67 -27.43 -3.31
N PRO A 214 -12.57 -28.32 -2.83
CA PRO A 214 -13.92 -28.47 -3.44
C PRO A 214 -14.77 -27.19 -3.37
N ALA A 215 -14.47 -26.31 -2.41
CA ALA A 215 -15.19 -25.06 -2.18
C ALA A 215 -14.54 -23.83 -2.84
N ASN A 216 -13.56 -24.03 -3.74
CA ASN A 216 -12.91 -22.88 -4.39
C ASN A 216 -13.89 -22.02 -5.20
N PRO A 217 -13.74 -20.68 -5.14
CA PRO A 217 -12.82 -19.95 -4.28
C PRO A 217 -13.24 -20.01 -2.80
N VAL A 218 -12.28 -20.20 -1.89
CA VAL A 218 -12.54 -20.27 -0.45
C VAL A 218 -12.92 -18.92 0.15
N LEU A 219 -12.59 -17.83 -0.53
CA LEU A 219 -13.01 -16.48 -0.18
C LEU A 219 -13.28 -15.65 -1.44
N SER A 220 -14.45 -15.01 -1.50
CA SER A 220 -14.79 -13.99 -2.50
C SER A 220 -15.92 -13.10 -2.00
N HIS A 221 -15.81 -11.79 -2.24
CA HIS A 221 -16.91 -10.84 -2.05
C HIS A 221 -17.52 -10.38 -3.38
N SER A 222 -17.09 -10.96 -4.48
CA SER A 222 -17.58 -10.64 -5.83
C SER A 222 -19.09 -10.82 -5.94
N GLY A 223 -19.79 -9.82 -6.50
CA GLY A 223 -21.24 -9.87 -6.71
C GLY A 223 -22.08 -9.75 -5.43
N THR A 224 -21.48 -9.35 -4.30
CA THR A 224 -22.20 -9.13 -3.03
C THR A 224 -22.29 -7.63 -2.70
N ALA A 225 -23.26 -7.28 -1.83
CA ALA A 225 -23.43 -5.92 -1.29
C ALA A 225 -22.53 -5.63 -0.06
N ARG A 226 -21.50 -6.44 0.18
CA ARG A 226 -20.61 -6.26 1.33
C ARG A 226 -19.82 -4.96 1.21
N PRO A 227 -19.54 -4.23 2.32
CA PRO A 227 -18.82 -2.95 2.28
C PRO A 227 -17.33 -3.09 1.94
N ILE A 228 -16.77 -4.28 2.09
CA ILE A 228 -15.40 -4.62 1.70
C ILE A 228 -15.48 -5.42 0.41
N GLN A 229 -14.76 -5.00 -0.62
CA GLN A 229 -14.76 -5.61 -1.95
C GLN A 229 -13.35 -5.97 -2.41
N ASN A 230 -13.22 -6.62 -3.56
CA ASN A 230 -11.94 -7.01 -4.20
C ASN A 230 -11.04 -7.85 -3.28
N THR A 231 -11.62 -8.72 -2.44
CA THR A 231 -10.91 -9.51 -1.44
C THR A 231 -10.06 -10.62 -2.08
N GLY A 232 -8.77 -10.59 -1.87
CA GLY A 232 -7.83 -11.57 -2.42
C GLY A 232 -6.39 -11.30 -1.99
N HIS A 233 -5.42 -11.91 -2.68
CA HIS A 233 -3.99 -11.80 -2.41
C HIS A 233 -3.69 -11.98 -0.92
N ALA A 234 -3.95 -13.18 -0.43
CA ALA A 234 -3.97 -13.50 1.00
C ALA A 234 -2.75 -14.32 1.42
N ASP A 235 -2.30 -14.11 2.66
CA ASP A 235 -1.30 -14.93 3.32
C ASP A 235 -1.85 -15.47 4.65
N LEU A 236 -1.48 -16.71 5.02
CA LEU A 236 -1.96 -17.41 6.22
C LEU A 236 -0.93 -17.36 7.33
N VAL A 237 -1.42 -17.24 8.56
CA VAL A 237 -0.58 -17.30 9.76
C VAL A 237 -1.28 -18.03 10.89
N GLU A 238 -0.53 -18.88 11.59
CA GLU A 238 -0.98 -19.54 12.82
C GLU A 238 -0.60 -18.70 14.04
N ALA A 239 -1.56 -18.41 14.90
CA ALA A 239 -1.35 -17.73 16.16
C ALA A 239 -0.82 -18.71 17.25
N PRO A 240 -0.20 -18.21 18.36
CA PRO A 240 0.34 -19.07 19.42
C PRO A 240 -0.69 -19.98 20.10
N ASP A 241 -1.95 -19.65 20.03
CA ASP A 241 -3.06 -20.47 20.58
C ASP A 241 -3.55 -21.55 19.58
N GLY A 242 -2.91 -21.67 18.42
CA GLY A 242 -3.28 -22.61 17.35
C GLY A 242 -4.43 -22.14 16.45
N SER A 243 -4.97 -20.95 16.68
CA SER A 243 -5.95 -20.35 15.75
C SER A 243 -5.27 -19.87 14.47
N TRP A 244 -5.99 -19.99 13.34
CA TRP A 244 -5.49 -19.58 12.03
C TRP A 244 -6.15 -18.30 11.58
N TRP A 245 -5.35 -17.45 10.94
CA TRP A 245 -5.76 -16.14 10.46
C TRP A 245 -5.24 -15.91 9.05
N MET A 246 -5.99 -15.11 8.31
CA MET A 246 -5.65 -14.70 6.95
C MET A 246 -5.53 -13.18 6.92
N VAL A 247 -4.35 -12.67 6.55
CA VAL A 247 -4.20 -11.30 6.09
C VAL A 247 -4.46 -11.27 4.59
N LEU A 248 -5.09 -10.22 4.10
CA LEU A 248 -5.45 -10.11 2.68
C LEU A 248 -5.64 -8.67 2.28
N LEU A 249 -5.62 -8.40 0.99
CA LEU A 249 -6.05 -7.10 0.50
C LEU A 249 -7.56 -7.04 0.27
N GLY A 250 -8.08 -5.82 0.35
CA GLY A 250 -9.44 -5.47 -0.02
C GLY A 250 -9.56 -3.98 -0.26
N VAL A 251 -10.74 -3.52 -0.66
CA VAL A 251 -11.05 -2.10 -0.85
C VAL A 251 -12.35 -1.74 -0.12
N ARG A 252 -12.47 -0.48 0.29
CA ARG A 252 -13.69 0.12 0.85
C ARG A 252 -14.26 1.12 -0.15
N PRO A 253 -15.08 0.68 -1.11
CA PRO A 253 -15.61 1.55 -2.14
C PRO A 253 -16.62 2.55 -1.58
N ARG A 254 -16.76 3.68 -2.26
CA ARG A 254 -17.73 4.75 -2.01
C ARG A 254 -18.48 5.10 -3.28
N GLY A 255 -19.71 5.55 -3.15
CA GLY A 255 -20.58 5.86 -4.28
C GLY A 255 -21.54 4.71 -4.58
N PHE A 256 -22.28 4.85 -5.68
CA PHE A 256 -23.34 3.92 -5.98
C PHE A 256 -23.22 3.28 -7.39
N THR A 257 -23.10 4.09 -8.45
CA THR A 257 -23.02 3.56 -9.82
C THR A 257 -22.25 4.54 -10.71
N PRO A 258 -20.97 4.28 -10.96
CA PRO A 258 -20.13 3.30 -10.29
C PRO A 258 -19.73 3.75 -8.88
N ASP A 259 -19.47 2.79 -8.00
CA ASP A 259 -18.72 3.04 -6.79
C ASP A 259 -17.21 3.11 -7.10
N VAL A 260 -16.48 3.86 -6.29
CA VAL A 260 -15.05 4.14 -6.47
C VAL A 260 -14.29 3.90 -5.18
N HIS A 261 -13.02 3.52 -5.25
CA HIS A 261 -12.15 3.46 -4.09
C HIS A 261 -10.96 4.41 -4.25
N VAL A 262 -10.67 5.14 -3.20
CA VAL A 262 -9.68 6.23 -3.18
C VAL A 262 -8.51 5.97 -2.24
N LEU A 263 -8.71 5.09 -1.24
CA LEU A 263 -7.67 4.72 -0.28
C LEU A 263 -6.71 3.67 -0.84
N GLY A 264 -7.02 3.12 -2.02
CA GLY A 264 -6.32 1.98 -2.59
C GLY A 264 -6.75 0.67 -1.95
N ARG A 265 -5.96 -0.37 -2.22
CA ARG A 265 -6.14 -1.68 -1.61
C ARG A 265 -5.47 -1.66 -0.23
N GLU A 266 -6.22 -2.00 0.80
CA GLU A 266 -5.83 -1.93 2.21
C GLU A 266 -5.64 -3.35 2.76
N THR A 267 -4.98 -3.50 3.92
CA THR A 267 -4.79 -4.81 4.57
C THR A 267 -5.90 -5.11 5.57
N PHE A 268 -6.54 -6.25 5.40
CA PHE A 268 -7.62 -6.77 6.22
C PHE A 268 -7.20 -8.07 6.92
N LEU A 269 -7.95 -8.44 7.97
CA LEU A 269 -7.75 -9.66 8.74
C LEU A 269 -9.08 -10.43 8.84
N THR A 270 -9.03 -11.75 8.66
CA THR A 270 -10.19 -12.64 8.84
C THR A 270 -9.77 -13.97 9.46
N PRO A 271 -10.59 -14.60 10.32
CA PRO A 271 -10.29 -15.92 10.87
C PRO A 271 -10.42 -17.02 9.82
N VAL A 272 -9.64 -18.07 9.99
CA VAL A 272 -9.67 -19.29 9.19
C VAL A 272 -9.90 -20.48 10.11
N GLU A 273 -10.87 -21.30 9.76
CA GLU A 273 -11.12 -22.60 10.38
C GLU A 273 -10.67 -23.73 9.45
N TRP A 274 -10.37 -24.89 9.99
CA TRP A 274 -10.05 -26.07 9.20
C TRP A 274 -11.20 -27.08 9.33
N ASP A 275 -11.72 -27.54 8.20
CA ASP A 275 -12.74 -28.57 8.23
C ASP A 275 -12.14 -29.96 8.58
N ARG A 276 -13.02 -30.95 8.78
CA ARG A 276 -12.59 -32.33 9.11
C ARG A 276 -11.76 -33.01 8.04
N ASP A 277 -11.84 -32.53 6.79
CA ASP A 277 -11.12 -33.07 5.64
C ASP A 277 -9.79 -32.32 5.39
N GLY A 278 -9.46 -31.34 6.27
CA GLY A 278 -8.24 -30.55 6.24
C GLY A 278 -8.26 -29.43 5.22
N TRP A 279 -9.41 -28.87 4.85
CA TRP A 279 -9.50 -27.70 4.01
C TRP A 279 -9.76 -26.42 4.80
N PRO A 280 -9.17 -25.27 4.40
CA PRO A 280 -9.47 -24.02 5.07
C PRO A 280 -10.87 -23.53 4.73
N VAL A 281 -11.60 -23.13 5.76
CA VAL A 281 -12.92 -22.50 5.68
C VAL A 281 -12.77 -21.06 6.13
N VAL A 282 -12.93 -20.14 5.19
CA VAL A 282 -12.73 -18.71 5.42
C VAL A 282 -14.09 -18.02 5.51
N ALA A 283 -14.36 -17.39 6.65
CA ALA A 283 -15.54 -16.53 6.77
C ALA A 283 -15.39 -15.29 5.88
N PRO A 284 -16.52 -14.72 5.38
CA PRO A 284 -16.44 -13.42 4.72
C PRO A 284 -15.77 -12.39 5.60
N VAL A 285 -14.89 -11.56 5.01
CA VAL A 285 -14.14 -10.54 5.75
C VAL A 285 -15.09 -9.61 6.51
N PRO A 286 -15.03 -9.58 7.84
CA PRO A 286 -15.94 -8.79 8.65
C PRO A 286 -15.50 -7.32 8.70
N VAL A 287 -16.43 -6.40 8.90
CA VAL A 287 -16.10 -5.00 9.25
C VAL A 287 -15.51 -4.95 10.66
N SER A 288 -16.07 -5.72 11.59
CA SER A 288 -15.60 -5.86 12.97
C SER A 288 -15.69 -7.31 13.42
N HIS A 289 -14.72 -7.78 14.21
CA HIS A 289 -14.67 -9.17 14.69
C HIS A 289 -14.00 -9.28 16.07
N ALA A 290 -14.13 -10.43 16.71
CA ALA A 290 -13.34 -10.78 17.88
C ALA A 290 -11.85 -10.84 17.50
N ALA A 291 -10.99 -10.28 18.34
CA ALA A 291 -9.55 -10.33 18.10
C ALA A 291 -9.03 -11.78 18.20
N PRO A 292 -7.88 -12.06 17.56
CA PRO A 292 -7.15 -13.31 17.81
C PRO A 292 -6.99 -13.58 19.31
N GLY A 293 -6.95 -14.85 19.68
CA GLY A 293 -6.69 -15.24 21.07
C GLY A 293 -5.32 -14.73 21.53
N GLY A 294 -5.23 -14.35 22.80
CA GLY A 294 -3.98 -13.85 23.38
C GLY A 294 -4.11 -12.49 24.04
N ALA A 295 -2.97 -11.87 24.33
CA ALA A 295 -2.92 -10.56 24.96
C ALA A 295 -3.23 -9.47 23.93
N TRP A 296 -4.06 -8.51 24.32
CA TRP A 296 -4.38 -7.33 23.54
C TRP A 296 -3.26 -6.30 23.71
N HIS A 297 -2.64 -5.87 22.60
CA HIS A 297 -1.48 -4.98 22.61
C HIS A 297 -1.74 -3.67 21.86
N PRO A 298 -2.63 -2.79 22.38
CA PRO A 298 -2.93 -1.53 21.70
C PRO A 298 -1.70 -0.64 21.65
N LEU A 299 -1.49 -0.06 20.50
CA LEU A 299 -0.42 0.91 20.26
C LEU A 299 -0.94 2.34 20.54
N PRO A 300 -0.08 3.25 21.01
CA PRO A 300 -0.45 4.66 21.09
C PRO A 300 -0.75 5.18 19.67
N ALA A 301 -1.74 6.07 19.58
CA ALA A 301 -2.02 6.72 18.30
C ALA A 301 -0.75 7.46 17.81
N PRO A 302 -0.37 7.32 16.53
CA PRO A 302 0.77 8.05 15.99
C PRO A 302 0.51 9.55 16.08
N PRO A 303 1.55 10.38 16.26
CA PRO A 303 1.40 11.83 16.25
C PRO A 303 0.69 12.30 14.97
N ALA A 304 -0.33 13.14 15.14
CA ALA A 304 -1.03 13.72 13.99
C ALA A 304 -0.14 14.71 13.22
N ARG A 305 0.83 15.33 13.91
CA ARG A 305 1.71 16.37 13.41
C ARG A 305 3.18 15.92 13.46
N ASP A 306 3.89 16.22 12.39
CA ASP A 306 5.34 16.12 12.27
C ASP A 306 5.92 17.53 12.18
N ASP A 307 6.74 17.90 13.14
CA ASP A 307 7.44 19.19 13.23
C ASP A 307 8.82 19.15 12.56
N PHE A 308 9.20 18.04 11.96
CA PHE A 308 10.47 17.82 11.25
C PHE A 308 11.72 18.09 12.11
N ASP A 309 11.62 17.85 13.42
CA ASP A 309 12.71 18.05 14.37
C ASP A 309 13.73 16.89 14.39
N GLY A 310 13.40 15.79 13.73
CA GLY A 310 14.25 14.60 13.63
C GLY A 310 15.41 14.77 12.66
N SER A 311 16.40 13.86 12.76
CA SER A 311 17.52 13.78 11.81
C SER A 311 17.14 13.01 10.52
N ALA A 312 16.02 12.31 10.50
CA ALA A 312 15.50 11.55 9.37
C ALA A 312 13.98 11.66 9.33
N LEU A 313 13.41 11.50 8.15
CA LEU A 313 11.96 11.38 7.97
C LEU A 313 11.45 10.07 8.56
N ALA A 314 10.29 10.10 9.19
CA ALA A 314 9.63 8.91 9.71
C ALA A 314 9.33 7.88 8.57
N PRO A 315 9.25 6.57 8.88
CA PRO A 315 9.13 5.51 7.85
C PRO A 315 7.92 5.64 6.92
N HIS A 316 6.86 6.32 7.35
CA HIS A 316 5.65 6.52 6.55
C HIS A 316 5.78 7.61 5.48
N TRP A 317 6.84 8.43 5.49
CA TRP A 317 7.10 9.42 4.47
C TRP A 317 7.67 8.78 3.21
N ILE A 318 6.97 8.92 2.11
CA ILE A 318 7.29 8.31 0.82
C ILE A 318 7.42 9.34 -0.29
N SER A 319 8.20 8.99 -1.31
CA SER A 319 8.37 9.79 -2.53
C SER A 319 8.27 8.89 -3.75
N PRO A 320 7.66 9.33 -4.86
CA PRO A 320 7.65 8.54 -6.08
C PRO A 320 9.06 8.34 -6.64
N PHE A 321 9.38 7.13 -7.11
CA PHE A 321 10.58 6.73 -7.86
C PHE A 321 11.94 6.91 -7.18
N ALA A 322 12.07 7.39 -6.04
CA ALA A 322 13.19 7.64 -5.16
C ALA A 322 13.28 9.12 -4.79
N ARG A 323 13.90 9.38 -3.64
CA ARG A 323 14.27 10.75 -3.26
C ARG A 323 15.55 11.11 -3.99
N GLN A 324 15.48 12.07 -4.88
CA GLN A 324 16.69 12.56 -5.54
C GLN A 324 17.61 13.22 -4.53
N GLU A 325 18.91 12.96 -4.66
CA GLU A 325 19.91 13.59 -3.80
C GLU A 325 19.81 15.12 -3.90
N GLY A 326 19.80 15.80 -2.75
CA GLY A 326 19.64 17.25 -2.66
C GLY A 326 18.23 17.77 -2.90
N SER A 327 17.23 16.92 -3.18
CA SER A 327 15.85 17.37 -3.36
C SER A 327 15.12 17.67 -2.04
N TRP A 328 15.66 17.25 -0.92
CA TRP A 328 15.12 17.52 0.41
C TRP A 328 16.21 17.58 1.49
N SER A 329 15.95 18.31 2.58
CA SER A 329 16.89 18.41 3.70
C SER A 329 16.15 18.71 5.01
N LEU A 330 16.54 18.04 6.10
CA LEU A 330 16.19 18.36 7.48
C LEU A 330 17.36 19.08 8.20
N ALA A 331 18.55 19.04 7.63
CA ALA A 331 19.77 19.55 8.25
C ALA A 331 20.07 21.01 7.94
N GLU A 332 19.72 21.50 6.74
CA GLU A 332 20.04 22.88 6.32
C GLU A 332 19.29 23.95 7.12
N ARG A 333 18.06 23.65 7.54
CA ARG A 333 17.26 24.50 8.45
C ARG A 333 16.59 23.59 9.49
N PRO A 334 17.25 23.30 10.63
CA PRO A 334 16.72 22.43 11.67
C PRO A 334 15.28 22.82 12.10
N GLY A 335 14.42 21.83 12.32
CA GLY A 335 13.01 22.03 12.60
C GLY A 335 12.18 22.37 11.36
N ARG A 336 12.66 22.05 10.15
CA ARG A 336 11.96 22.27 8.90
C ARG A 336 12.34 21.23 7.86
N LEU A 337 11.38 20.82 7.08
CA LEU A 337 11.62 20.08 5.84
C LEU A 337 11.83 21.07 4.69
N LEU A 338 13.04 21.13 4.14
CA LEU A 338 13.32 21.87 2.90
C LEU A 338 13.07 20.96 1.71
N LEU A 339 12.36 21.46 0.70
CA LEU A 339 12.17 20.81 -0.59
C LEU A 339 12.73 21.68 -1.70
N SER A 340 13.69 21.15 -2.45
CA SER A 340 14.30 21.82 -3.62
C SER A 340 13.76 21.20 -4.90
N ALA A 341 13.23 22.03 -5.79
CA ALA A 341 12.60 21.58 -7.02
C ALA A 341 13.58 20.85 -7.94
N THR A 342 13.19 19.69 -8.42
CA THR A 342 13.93 18.90 -9.43
C THR A 342 13.20 18.87 -10.78
N GLY A 343 12.00 19.46 -10.85
CA GLY A 343 11.20 19.60 -12.06
C GLY A 343 10.09 20.61 -11.88
N PRO A 344 9.56 21.17 -12.97
CA PRO A 344 8.61 22.28 -12.95
C PRO A 344 7.15 21.85 -12.70
N ALA A 345 6.86 20.58 -12.58
CA ALA A 345 5.52 20.04 -12.38
C ALA A 345 5.54 18.61 -11.85
N LEU A 346 4.43 18.14 -11.32
CA LEU A 346 4.22 16.77 -10.84
C LEU A 346 3.82 15.78 -11.95
N ASP A 347 3.80 16.22 -13.21
CA ASP A 347 3.30 15.47 -14.37
C ASP A 347 4.31 14.44 -14.92
N ARG A 348 5.51 14.35 -14.36
CA ARG A 348 6.61 13.50 -14.85
C ARG A 348 7.42 12.92 -13.71
N PRO A 349 7.98 11.71 -13.86
CA PRO A 349 8.91 11.16 -12.88
C PRO A 349 10.10 12.10 -12.60
N GLY A 350 10.60 12.09 -11.37
CA GLY A 350 11.76 12.88 -10.96
C GLY A 350 11.44 14.26 -10.39
N TYR A 351 10.20 14.53 -10.03
CA TYR A 351 9.81 15.73 -9.31
C TYR A 351 10.03 15.58 -7.79
N THR A 352 10.14 16.72 -7.10
CA THR A 352 10.28 16.74 -5.64
C THR A 352 8.94 16.65 -4.95
N PHE A 353 8.72 15.54 -4.27
CA PHE A 353 7.49 15.25 -3.51
C PHE A 353 7.81 14.39 -2.28
N VAL A 354 7.26 14.76 -1.13
CA VAL A 354 7.29 13.97 0.11
C VAL A 354 5.88 13.91 0.66
N GLY A 355 5.31 12.71 0.76
CA GLY A 355 3.92 12.55 1.18
C GLY A 355 3.69 11.31 2.02
N ARG A 356 2.47 11.15 2.47
CA ARG A 356 1.99 9.97 3.19
C ARG A 356 0.69 9.45 2.59
N ARG A 357 0.43 8.18 2.75
CA ARG A 357 -0.80 7.54 2.28
C ARG A 357 -2.02 8.14 2.96
N GLN A 358 -3.08 8.41 2.21
CA GLN A 358 -4.38 8.73 2.78
C GLN A 358 -4.92 7.47 3.47
N GLN A 359 -5.28 7.57 4.75
CA GLN A 359 -5.71 6.44 5.58
C GLN A 359 -7.19 6.50 5.98
N HIS A 360 -7.83 7.64 5.83
CA HIS A 360 -9.22 7.90 6.21
C HIS A 360 -9.98 8.49 5.03
N HIS A 361 -11.23 8.08 4.84
CA HIS A 361 -12.09 8.69 3.82
C HIS A 361 -12.28 10.18 4.07
N ASP A 362 -12.53 10.53 5.33
CA ASP A 362 -12.68 11.90 5.78
C ASP A 362 -11.46 12.30 6.60
N CYS A 363 -10.73 13.29 6.12
CA CYS A 363 -9.51 13.76 6.77
C CYS A 363 -9.21 15.22 6.44
N ARG A 364 -8.38 15.83 7.29
CA ARG A 364 -7.83 17.16 7.07
C ARG A 364 -6.32 17.11 7.14
N VAL A 365 -5.68 17.73 6.17
CA VAL A 365 -4.25 18.00 6.16
C VAL A 365 -4.02 19.49 6.25
N THR A 366 -3.09 19.89 7.11
CA THR A 366 -2.65 21.28 7.24
C THR A 366 -1.13 21.31 7.27
N ALA A 367 -0.51 22.25 6.58
CA ALA A 367 0.93 22.49 6.65
C ALA A 367 1.21 23.99 6.75
N LEU A 368 2.24 24.35 7.53
CA LEU A 368 2.80 25.69 7.53
C LEU A 368 4.00 25.70 6.57
N MET A 369 3.86 26.44 5.49
CA MET A 369 4.84 26.53 4.42
C MET A 369 5.36 27.95 4.24
N ASP A 370 6.67 28.13 4.15
CA ASP A 370 7.34 29.34 3.71
C ASP A 370 7.84 29.15 2.28
N PRO A 371 7.21 29.78 1.27
CA PRO A 371 7.64 29.65 -0.11
C PRO A 371 8.97 30.35 -0.38
N GLY A 372 9.40 31.34 0.45
CA GLY A 372 10.57 32.14 0.17
C GLY A 372 10.51 32.76 -1.24
N THR A 373 11.48 32.43 -2.09
CA THR A 373 11.48 32.77 -3.53
C THR A 373 11.09 31.60 -4.44
N GLY A 374 10.77 30.44 -3.85
CA GLY A 374 10.39 29.23 -4.57
C GLY A 374 8.89 29.13 -4.81
N GLN A 375 8.49 27.99 -5.36
CA GLN A 375 7.11 27.62 -5.63
C GLN A 375 6.88 26.15 -5.25
N GLY A 376 5.79 25.89 -4.52
CA GLY A 376 5.44 24.56 -4.05
C GLY A 376 4.16 24.57 -3.24
N GLY A 377 3.80 23.46 -2.62
CA GLY A 377 2.56 23.40 -1.86
C GLY A 377 2.18 22.00 -1.38
N LEU A 378 0.86 21.78 -1.23
CA LEU A 378 0.27 20.49 -0.93
C LEU A 378 -0.41 19.89 -2.16
N CYS A 379 -0.30 18.58 -2.30
CA CYS A 379 -0.91 17.83 -3.38
C CYS A 379 -1.64 16.60 -2.85
N VAL A 380 -2.82 16.31 -3.39
CA VAL A 380 -3.48 15.00 -3.33
C VAL A 380 -3.18 14.33 -4.65
N ARG A 381 -2.33 13.28 -4.60
CA ARG A 381 -1.82 12.58 -5.78
C ARG A 381 -2.33 11.15 -5.82
N LEU A 382 -2.80 10.71 -6.99
CA LEU A 382 -2.95 9.30 -7.32
C LEU A 382 -1.82 8.86 -8.27
N ASP A 383 -1.62 9.59 -9.37
CA ASP A 383 -0.52 9.40 -10.33
C ASP A 383 -0.08 10.73 -10.98
N GLU A 384 0.79 10.68 -12.00
CA GLU A 384 1.29 11.85 -12.72
C GLU A 384 0.21 12.57 -13.53
N ALA A 385 -0.86 11.88 -13.89
CA ALA A 385 -1.96 12.42 -14.69
C ALA A 385 -3.23 12.70 -13.87
N HIS A 386 -3.25 12.30 -12.58
CA HIS A 386 -4.41 12.47 -11.71
C HIS A 386 -3.96 12.97 -10.34
N HIS A 387 -3.98 14.30 -10.17
CA HIS A 387 -3.64 14.97 -8.92
C HIS A 387 -4.27 16.36 -8.84
N TYR A 388 -4.49 16.83 -7.61
CA TYR A 388 -4.94 18.17 -7.30
C TYR A 388 -3.94 18.85 -6.40
N GLU A 389 -3.64 20.12 -6.67
CA GLU A 389 -2.60 20.89 -6.02
C GLU A 389 -3.14 22.18 -5.42
N VAL A 390 -2.68 22.56 -4.23
CA VAL A 390 -2.69 23.94 -3.74
C VAL A 390 -1.24 24.41 -3.68
N GLU A 391 -0.90 25.38 -4.49
CA GLU A 391 0.47 25.83 -4.73
C GLU A 391 0.62 27.31 -4.36
N ALA A 392 1.71 27.65 -3.67
CA ALA A 392 2.06 29.01 -3.30
C ALA A 392 3.43 29.39 -3.83
N GLY A 393 3.55 30.60 -4.35
CA GLY A 393 4.79 31.18 -4.85
C GLY A 393 4.53 32.51 -5.57
N GLY A 394 5.51 33.40 -5.67
CA GLY A 394 5.40 34.66 -6.41
C GLY A 394 4.31 35.61 -5.92
N GLY A 395 3.90 35.56 -4.65
CA GLY A 395 2.82 36.38 -4.06
C GLY A 395 1.40 35.94 -4.40
N GLU A 396 1.23 34.70 -4.88
CA GLU A 396 -0.06 34.13 -5.23
C GLU A 396 -0.18 32.69 -4.67
N VAL A 397 -1.42 32.29 -4.36
CA VAL A 397 -1.79 30.87 -4.17
C VAL A 397 -2.77 30.51 -5.27
N ARG A 398 -2.58 29.32 -5.83
CA ARG A 398 -3.45 28.76 -6.87
C ARG A 398 -3.84 27.31 -6.56
N VAL A 399 -5.02 26.91 -7.03
CA VAL A 399 -5.45 25.52 -7.03
C VAL A 399 -5.41 25.01 -8.45
N VAL A 400 -4.73 23.88 -8.66
CA VAL A 400 -4.55 23.26 -9.97
C VAL A 400 -5.17 21.88 -9.96
N ALA A 401 -5.93 21.56 -11.00
CA ALA A 401 -6.46 20.23 -11.24
C ALA A 401 -5.74 19.60 -12.44
N ARG A 402 -5.26 18.37 -12.29
CA ARG A 402 -4.77 17.49 -13.33
C ARG A 402 -5.66 16.26 -13.43
N ILE A 403 -6.31 16.03 -14.56
CA ILE A 403 -7.19 14.90 -14.83
C ILE A 403 -6.90 14.39 -16.24
N GLY A 404 -6.17 13.29 -16.34
CA GLY A 404 -5.71 12.78 -17.62
C GLY A 404 -4.91 13.84 -18.40
N PRO A 405 -5.28 14.20 -19.62
CA PRO A 405 -4.60 15.22 -20.39
C PRO A 405 -4.95 16.66 -19.97
N LEU A 406 -5.99 16.85 -19.14
CA LEU A 406 -6.46 18.18 -18.76
C LEU A 406 -5.68 18.70 -17.54
N ARG A 407 -5.11 19.88 -17.67
CA ARG A 407 -4.51 20.64 -16.55
C ARG A 407 -5.08 22.05 -16.54
N GLN A 408 -5.64 22.45 -15.40
CA GLN A 408 -6.29 23.76 -15.26
C GLN A 408 -6.04 24.36 -13.89
N THR A 409 -5.73 25.64 -13.85
CA THR A 409 -5.85 26.45 -12.63
C THR A 409 -7.30 26.81 -12.42
N VAL A 410 -7.90 26.26 -11.35
CA VAL A 410 -9.33 26.42 -11.06
C VAL A 410 -9.61 27.58 -10.12
N ALA A 411 -8.61 28.02 -9.34
CA ALA A 411 -8.71 29.19 -8.48
C ALA A 411 -7.35 29.86 -8.30
N ARG A 412 -7.37 31.17 -8.05
CA ARG A 412 -6.20 31.99 -7.71
C ARG A 412 -6.56 33.03 -6.67
N ARG A 413 -5.62 33.34 -5.77
CA ARG A 413 -5.74 34.40 -4.77
C ARG A 413 -4.37 35.04 -4.48
N PRO A 414 -4.21 36.38 -4.58
CA PRO A 414 -3.03 37.07 -4.09
C PRO A 414 -2.87 36.83 -2.57
N VAL A 415 -1.64 36.67 -2.12
CA VAL A 415 -1.29 36.48 -0.72
C VAL A 415 -0.09 37.36 -0.35
N PRO A 416 0.03 37.79 0.92
CA PRO A 416 1.22 38.49 1.38
C PRO A 416 2.44 37.58 1.31
N ALA A 417 3.63 38.18 1.26
CA ALA A 417 4.87 37.44 1.38
C ALA A 417 5.02 36.84 2.79
N GLY A 418 5.65 35.69 2.88
CA GLY A 418 5.95 35.01 4.13
C GLY A 418 5.22 33.67 4.27
N PRO A 419 5.29 33.05 5.45
CA PRO A 419 4.70 31.74 5.71
C PRO A 419 3.18 31.72 5.55
N LEU A 420 2.65 30.64 5.01
CA LEU A 420 1.23 30.42 4.74
C LEU A 420 0.77 29.07 5.31
N TYR A 421 -0.42 29.05 5.85
CA TYR A 421 -1.11 27.80 6.13
C TYR A 421 -1.80 27.29 4.86
N LEU A 422 -1.46 26.10 4.44
CA LEU A 422 -2.13 25.41 3.35
C LEU A 422 -2.97 24.28 3.93
N THR A 423 -4.20 24.13 3.45
CA THR A 423 -5.10 23.08 3.92
C THR A 423 -5.71 22.29 2.78
N VAL A 424 -5.85 20.99 3.02
CA VAL A 424 -6.63 20.06 2.21
C VAL A 424 -7.64 19.40 3.13
N THR A 425 -8.92 19.49 2.82
CA THR A 425 -9.99 18.83 3.56
C THR A 425 -10.70 17.88 2.61
N ILE A 426 -10.73 16.60 2.96
CA ILE A 426 -11.43 15.56 2.20
C ILE A 426 -12.64 15.15 3.01
N ARG A 427 -13.82 15.17 2.38
CA ARG A 427 -15.09 14.80 3.00
C ARG A 427 -15.90 13.94 2.05
N THR A 428 -16.45 12.88 2.57
CA THR A 428 -17.47 12.11 1.86
C THR A 428 -18.68 13.02 1.63
N SER A 429 -19.13 13.15 0.40
CA SER A 429 -20.29 13.97 0.10
C SER A 429 -21.59 13.24 0.42
N ASP A 430 -22.57 13.95 1.00
CA ASP A 430 -23.91 13.45 1.31
C ASP A 430 -24.80 13.47 0.07
N LEU A 431 -24.35 12.83 -1.02
CA LEU A 431 -25.24 12.61 -2.16
C LEU A 431 -26.29 11.59 -1.75
N VAL A 432 -27.51 12.08 -1.54
CA VAL A 432 -28.67 11.24 -1.31
C VAL A 432 -28.95 10.48 -2.61
N PRO A 433 -28.94 9.14 -2.62
CA PRO A 433 -29.34 8.37 -3.79
C PRO A 433 -30.78 8.69 -4.15
N ALA A 434 -31.09 8.59 -5.43
CA ALA A 434 -32.45 8.77 -5.93
C ALA A 434 -33.48 7.79 -5.32
N SER A 435 -33.02 6.75 -4.63
CA SER A 435 -33.85 5.79 -3.88
C SER A 435 -33.17 5.39 -2.58
N PRO A 436 -33.73 5.76 -1.41
CA PRO A 436 -33.22 5.34 -0.10
C PRO A 436 -33.19 3.81 0.10
N GLU A 437 -34.00 3.06 -0.67
CA GLU A 437 -34.10 1.61 -0.59
C GLU A 437 -32.88 0.86 -1.15
N LEU A 438 -31.99 1.59 -1.85
CA LEU A 438 -30.79 1.02 -2.47
C LEU A 438 -29.53 1.26 -1.65
N THR A 439 -29.65 1.80 -0.45
CA THR A 439 -28.50 2.11 0.41
C THR A 439 -28.63 1.41 1.75
N ASP A 440 -27.71 0.53 2.06
CA ASP A 440 -27.58 -0.12 3.37
C ASP A 440 -27.11 0.85 4.47
N GLY A 441 -27.61 2.11 4.47
CA GLY A 441 -27.33 3.11 5.50
C GLY A 441 -25.90 3.68 5.50
N GLY A 442 -25.09 3.38 4.48
CA GLY A 442 -23.75 3.94 4.31
C GLY A 442 -23.77 5.27 3.54
N SER A 443 -22.81 6.14 3.82
CA SER A 443 -22.58 7.33 3.00
C SER A 443 -22.20 6.92 1.57
N THR A 444 -22.87 7.47 0.60
CA THR A 444 -22.96 6.93 -0.74
C THR A 444 -22.41 7.85 -1.81
N GLY A 445 -21.97 9.03 -1.42
CA GLY A 445 -21.42 10.00 -2.38
C GLY A 445 -19.93 9.75 -2.66
N PRO A 446 -19.44 10.29 -3.80
CA PRO A 446 -18.02 10.51 -3.96
C PRO A 446 -17.55 11.49 -2.89
N ASP A 447 -16.26 11.56 -2.65
CA ASP A 447 -15.72 12.59 -1.77
C ASP A 447 -15.50 13.91 -2.51
N THR A 448 -15.48 15.00 -1.72
CA THR A 448 -15.08 16.34 -2.15
C THR A 448 -13.73 16.68 -1.54
N ILE A 449 -12.82 17.21 -2.34
CA ILE A 449 -11.50 17.66 -1.93
C ILE A 449 -11.50 19.19 -1.95
N ALA A 450 -11.48 19.81 -0.79
CA ALA A 450 -11.45 21.25 -0.60
C ALA A 450 -10.05 21.74 -0.28
N PHE A 451 -9.63 22.81 -0.95
CA PHE A 451 -8.34 23.48 -0.77
C PHE A 451 -8.54 24.86 -0.18
N GLY A 452 -7.76 25.20 0.86
CA GLY A 452 -7.91 26.48 1.57
C GLY A 452 -6.61 27.03 2.13
N LEU A 453 -6.73 28.21 2.72
CA LEU A 453 -5.72 28.88 3.50
C LEU A 453 -6.27 29.07 4.91
N GLY A 454 -5.64 28.51 5.91
CA GLY A 454 -6.11 28.68 7.28
C GLY A 454 -5.47 27.69 8.23
N GLY A 455 -4.96 28.22 9.32
CA GLY A 455 -4.30 27.44 10.36
C GLY A 455 -5.28 26.72 11.29
N PRO A 456 -4.74 25.95 12.26
CA PRO A 456 -5.53 25.27 13.27
C PRO A 456 -6.45 26.22 14.07
N ASP A 457 -5.94 27.40 14.43
CA ASP A 457 -6.65 28.39 15.27
C ASP A 457 -7.55 29.33 14.48
N ALA A 458 -7.39 29.42 13.16
CA ALA A 458 -8.17 30.29 12.29
C ALA A 458 -8.42 29.58 10.95
N PRO A 459 -9.30 28.56 10.94
CA PRO A 459 -9.61 27.85 9.70
C PRO A 459 -10.26 28.81 8.71
N ASP A 460 -9.83 28.75 7.46
CA ASP A 460 -10.49 29.48 6.36
C ASP A 460 -11.93 28.95 6.24
N THR A 461 -12.90 29.80 6.49
CA THR A 461 -14.33 29.43 6.45
C THR A 461 -14.84 29.24 5.02
N ARG A 462 -14.05 29.65 4.04
CA ARG A 462 -14.39 29.51 2.62
C ARG A 462 -13.19 28.96 1.84
N PRO A 463 -13.27 27.72 1.33
CA PRO A 463 -12.19 27.15 0.54
C PRO A 463 -11.91 27.96 -0.72
N LEU A 464 -10.67 27.90 -1.21
CA LEU A 464 -10.28 28.46 -2.51
C LEU A 464 -10.98 27.73 -3.65
N ALA A 465 -11.08 26.42 -3.56
CA ALA A 465 -11.78 25.56 -4.49
C ALA A 465 -12.20 24.27 -3.81
N GLU A 466 -13.27 23.68 -4.32
CA GLU A 466 -13.73 22.34 -4.01
C GLU A 466 -13.80 21.54 -5.30
N LEU A 467 -13.21 20.35 -5.30
CA LEU A 467 -13.09 19.48 -6.47
C LEU A 467 -13.68 18.11 -6.16
N ASP A 468 -14.25 17.49 -7.18
CA ASP A 468 -14.80 16.13 -7.10
C ASP A 468 -13.64 15.13 -6.98
N GLY A 469 -13.62 14.36 -5.91
CA GLY A 469 -12.58 13.39 -5.63
C GLY A 469 -12.62 12.15 -6.53
N ARG A 470 -13.74 11.82 -7.19
CA ARG A 470 -13.86 10.66 -8.08
C ARG A 470 -12.75 10.58 -9.13
N TYR A 471 -12.30 11.72 -9.62
CA TYR A 471 -11.24 11.76 -10.63
C TYR A 471 -9.87 11.31 -10.11
N LEU A 472 -9.70 11.23 -8.78
CA LEU A 472 -8.52 10.68 -8.13
C LEU A 472 -8.85 9.31 -7.50
N SER A 473 -9.45 8.41 -8.28
CA SER A 473 -9.76 7.03 -7.91
C SER A 473 -9.16 6.05 -8.92
N THR A 474 -8.97 4.83 -8.50
CA THR A 474 -8.47 3.75 -9.36
C THR A 474 -9.41 3.49 -10.54
N GLU A 475 -10.73 3.65 -10.36
CA GLU A 475 -11.72 3.44 -11.42
C GLU A 475 -11.62 4.47 -12.54
N VAL A 476 -11.03 5.63 -12.29
CA VAL A 476 -10.79 6.67 -13.30
C VAL A 476 -9.36 6.62 -13.84
N ALA A 477 -8.37 6.54 -12.96
CA ALA A 477 -6.96 6.63 -13.32
C ALA A 477 -6.32 5.30 -13.70
N CYS A 478 -6.94 4.18 -13.33
CA CYS A 478 -6.34 2.85 -13.31
C CYS A 478 -5.21 2.74 -12.27
N GLY A 479 -4.46 1.63 -12.29
CA GLY A 479 -3.31 1.42 -11.42
C GLY A 479 -3.63 0.65 -10.16
N PHE A 480 -2.63 0.59 -9.25
CA PHE A 480 -2.63 -0.31 -8.10
C PHE A 480 -2.48 0.41 -6.76
N THR A 481 -2.30 1.75 -6.79
CA THR A 481 -2.06 2.56 -5.59
C THR A 481 -3.33 3.25 -5.09
N GLY A 482 -3.25 3.90 -3.94
CA GLY A 482 -4.23 4.81 -3.42
C GLY A 482 -3.70 6.23 -3.40
N ARG A 483 -4.50 7.17 -2.92
CA ARG A 483 -4.08 8.56 -2.80
C ARG A 483 -2.96 8.74 -1.79
N VAL A 484 -2.01 9.59 -2.15
CA VAL A 484 -0.94 10.09 -1.29
C VAL A 484 -1.08 11.60 -1.18
N ILE A 485 -1.09 12.11 0.05
CA ILE A 485 -1.17 13.54 0.33
C ILE A 485 0.20 14.01 0.80
N GLY A 486 0.76 15.03 0.15
CA GLY A 486 2.11 15.44 0.48
C GLY A 486 2.48 16.84 0.04
N MET A 487 3.70 17.17 0.36
CA MET A 487 4.39 18.43 0.13
C MET A 487 5.26 18.31 -1.13
N TYR A 488 5.38 19.40 -1.89
CA TYR A 488 6.16 19.38 -3.11
C TYR A 488 6.77 20.74 -3.42
N ALA A 489 7.75 20.74 -4.33
CA ALA A 489 8.36 21.94 -4.89
C ALA A 489 8.46 21.83 -6.42
N THR A 490 8.14 22.94 -7.13
CA THR A 490 8.22 23.05 -8.59
C THR A 490 9.19 24.13 -9.07
N GLU A 491 9.59 25.05 -8.18
CA GLU A 491 10.61 26.08 -8.48
C GLU A 491 11.38 26.43 -7.20
N GLY A 492 12.70 26.55 -7.29
CA GLY A 492 13.57 26.93 -6.18
C GLY A 492 13.48 25.99 -4.99
N THR A 493 13.55 26.54 -3.78
CA THR A 493 13.45 25.81 -2.52
C THR A 493 12.36 26.42 -1.66
N VAL A 494 11.48 25.54 -1.13
CA VAL A 494 10.43 25.89 -0.18
C VAL A 494 10.67 25.19 1.16
N ALA A 495 10.17 25.76 2.26
CA ALA A 495 10.34 25.20 3.59
C ALA A 495 9.00 24.88 4.24
N PHE A 496 8.85 23.70 4.77
CA PHE A 496 7.70 23.31 5.60
C PHE A 496 8.13 23.25 7.06
N ASP A 497 7.44 24.03 7.89
CA ASP A 497 7.68 24.10 9.33
C ASP A 497 7.11 22.85 10.02
N TRP A 498 5.94 22.43 9.58
CA TRP A 498 5.26 21.23 10.04
C TRP A 498 4.20 20.78 9.04
N PHE A 499 3.80 19.51 9.21
CA PHE A 499 2.69 18.87 8.49
C PHE A 499 1.82 18.13 9.48
N GLU A 500 0.51 18.37 9.44
CA GLU A 500 -0.47 17.69 10.28
C GLU A 500 -1.49 16.94 9.42
N TYR A 501 -1.75 15.69 9.78
CA TYR A 501 -2.78 14.85 9.21
C TYR A 501 -3.75 14.42 10.31
N ALA A 502 -4.98 14.83 10.25
CA ALA A 502 -6.01 14.49 11.21
C ALA A 502 -7.18 13.79 10.52
N PRO A 503 -7.66 12.62 11.02
CA PRO A 503 -8.95 12.10 10.61
C PRO A 503 -10.03 13.13 10.98
N ALA A 504 -11.04 13.29 10.13
CA ALA A 504 -12.19 14.07 10.51
C ALA A 504 -12.94 13.32 11.61
N SER A 505 -13.24 13.99 12.72
CA SER A 505 -14.10 13.41 13.75
C SER A 505 -15.45 13.06 13.10
N SER A 506 -15.90 11.83 13.27
CA SER A 506 -17.30 11.48 12.99
C SER A 506 -18.17 12.43 13.81
N ALA A 507 -18.90 13.30 13.12
CA ALA A 507 -19.83 14.25 13.74
C ALA A 507 -20.95 13.50 14.45
#